data_b87bdbd1c556652d5da7152509cffd54
#
_entry.id   b87bdbd1c556652d5da7152509cffd54
#
_cell.length_a   1.000
_cell.length_b   1.000
_cell.length_c   1.000
_cell.angle_alpha   90.00
_cell.angle_beta   90.00
_cell.angle_gamma   90.00
#
_symmetry.space_group_name_H-M   'P 1'
#
loop_
_entity.id
_entity.type
_entity.pdbx_description
1 polymer ?
#
loop_
_entity_poly.entity_id
_entity_poly.type
_entity_poly.pdbx_seq_one_letter_code
_entity_poly.pdbx_strand_id
1 'polypeptide(L)'
;MKGGNTMGATPTPRPYWTPDAPVVRLSEPERTSIAEQIRNLVDGFSLTYTWLIRQLSDEGLMTDKFEMSATLAGVRTGSKADEILRRSLSILKEYQERMGPCKEP
;
A
#
# COMPACT_ATOMS: atom_id res chain seq x y z
N MET A 1 -16.05 -4.45 -27.46
CA MET A 1 -16.02 -4.20 -27.05
C MET A 1 -15.91 -4.26 -26.54
N LYS A 2 -15.84 -4.10 -26.61
CA LYS A 2 -15.83 -3.84 -26.02
C LYS A 2 -15.68 -3.57 -25.40
N GLY A 3 -15.59 -3.46 -25.49
CA GLY A 3 -15.54 -2.92 -24.78
C GLY A 3 -15.30 -2.95 -24.02
N GLY A 4 -15.19 -2.85 -24.13
CA GLY A 4 -15.13 -2.52 -23.35
C GLY A 4 -14.90 -2.61 -22.59
N ASN A 5 -14.80 -2.55 -22.67
CA ASN A 5 -14.78 -2.39 -21.86
C ASN A 5 -14.65 -2.32 -21.19
N THR A 6 -14.44 -2.26 -21.50
CA THR A 6 -14.45 -2.00 -20.79
C THR A 6 -14.61 -1.81 -20.18
N MET A 7 -14.47 -1.70 -20.44
CA MET A 7 -14.73 -1.38 -19.75
C MET A 7 -14.85 -1.08 -19.22
N GLY A 8 -14.66 -0.84 -19.50
CA GLY A 8 -14.82 -0.44 -18.92
C GLY A 8 -14.79 -0.16 -18.43
N ALA A 9 -14.86 -0.18 -18.77
CA ALA A 9 -14.95 0.28 -18.16
C ALA A 9 -14.13 0.49 -17.39
N THR A 10 -13.54 1.09 -17.60
CA THR A 10 -12.77 1.22 -16.74
C THR A 10 -13.24 1.52 -15.67
N PRO A 11 -13.07 0.98 -15.14
CA PRO A 11 -13.57 1.23 -13.89
C PRO A 11 -12.88 2.31 -13.21
N THR A 12 -13.60 3.07 -12.57
CA THR A 12 -13.00 4.01 -11.78
C THR A 12 -12.35 3.35 -10.68
N PRO A 13 -11.23 3.82 -10.24
CA PRO A 13 -10.58 3.28 -9.07
C PRO A 13 -11.48 3.44 -7.88
N ARG A 14 -11.46 2.46 -7.04
CA ARG A 14 -12.25 2.55 -5.86
C ARG A 14 -11.60 3.47 -4.91
N PRO A 15 -12.27 4.47 -4.45
CA PRO A 15 -11.67 5.36 -3.48
C PRO A 15 -11.57 4.77 -2.09
N TYR A 16 -12.33 3.72 -1.80
CA TYR A 16 -12.34 3.14 -0.47
C TYR A 16 -12.09 1.66 -0.51
N TRP A 17 -11.34 1.18 0.45
CA TRP A 17 -11.19 -0.25 0.63
C TRP A 17 -12.42 -0.76 1.39
N THR A 18 -12.98 -1.88 0.98
CA THR A 18 -14.06 -2.51 1.70
C THR A 18 -13.71 -3.97 1.95
N PRO A 19 -14.22 -4.55 3.04
CA PRO A 19 -13.92 -5.95 3.31
C PRO A 19 -14.44 -6.90 2.24
N ASP A 20 -15.45 -6.48 1.49
CA ASP A 20 -16.00 -7.32 0.45
C ASP A 20 -15.26 -7.23 -0.86
N ALA A 21 -14.37 -6.26 -1.00
CA ALA A 21 -13.65 -6.08 -2.25
C ALA A 21 -12.68 -7.23 -2.45
N PRO A 22 -12.52 -7.68 -3.69
CA PRO A 22 -11.51 -8.69 -3.96
C PRO A 22 -10.13 -8.15 -3.61
N VAL A 23 -9.36 -8.94 -2.91
CA VAL A 23 -8.03 -8.53 -2.50
C VAL A 23 -7.08 -9.65 -2.90
N VAL A 24 -5.98 -9.26 -3.52
CA VAL A 24 -4.95 -10.24 -3.84
C VAL A 24 -4.24 -10.61 -2.54
N ARG A 25 -4.34 -11.87 -2.17
CA ARG A 25 -3.69 -12.32 -0.96
C ARG A 25 -2.23 -12.57 -1.22
N LEU A 26 -1.43 -12.23 -0.25
CA LEU A 26 0.01 -12.34 -0.36
C LEU A 26 0.49 -13.57 0.40
N SER A 27 1.55 -14.18 -0.12
CA SER A 27 2.20 -15.26 0.61
C SER A 27 3.08 -14.64 1.69
N GLU A 28 3.51 -15.49 2.61
CA GLU A 28 4.33 -15.01 3.70
C GLU A 28 5.63 -14.39 3.22
N PRO A 29 6.38 -15.01 2.29
CA PRO A 29 7.59 -14.36 1.79
C PRO A 29 7.29 -13.05 1.08
N GLU A 30 6.16 -12.96 0.40
CA GLU A 30 5.78 -11.71 -0.26
C GLU A 30 5.51 -10.62 0.75
N ARG A 31 4.83 -10.95 1.85
CA ARG A 31 4.57 -9.97 2.90
C ARG A 31 5.85 -9.45 3.49
N THR A 32 6.78 -10.36 3.77
CA THR A 32 8.06 -9.97 4.34
C THR A 32 8.83 -9.05 3.39
N SER A 33 8.86 -9.43 2.12
CA SER A 33 9.58 -8.64 1.13
C SER A 33 8.98 -7.25 0.99
N ILE A 34 7.66 -7.17 0.91
CA ILE A 34 6.99 -5.89 0.77
C ILE A 34 7.21 -5.02 2.01
N ALA A 35 7.13 -5.63 3.19
CA ALA A 35 7.35 -4.88 4.42
C ALA A 35 8.75 -4.29 4.47
N GLU A 36 9.74 -5.06 4.01
CA GLU A 36 11.09 -4.55 3.95
C GLU A 36 11.23 -3.40 2.98
N GLN A 37 10.62 -3.53 1.83
CA GLN A 37 10.66 -2.45 0.84
C GLN A 37 10.01 -1.19 1.39
N ILE A 38 8.90 -1.35 2.10
CA ILE A 38 8.23 -0.21 2.69
C ILE A 38 9.13 0.48 3.69
N ARG A 39 9.77 -0.28 4.57
CA ARG A 39 10.67 0.30 5.56
C ARG A 39 11.82 1.03 4.90
N ASN A 40 12.38 0.42 3.87
CA ASN A 40 13.52 1.01 3.18
C ASN A 40 13.14 2.30 2.49
N LEU A 41 11.97 2.35 1.88
CA LEU A 41 11.53 3.57 1.21
C LEU A 41 11.19 4.68 2.20
N VAL A 42 10.52 4.31 3.28
CA VAL A 42 10.20 5.30 4.31
C VAL A 42 11.49 5.91 4.87
N ASP A 43 12.45 5.04 5.18
CA ASP A 43 13.73 5.51 5.67
C ASP A 43 14.48 6.31 4.63
N GLY A 44 14.53 5.81 3.42
CA GLY A 44 15.31 6.44 2.36
C GLY A 44 14.84 7.85 2.04
N PHE A 45 13.55 8.10 2.16
CA PHE A 45 12.99 9.42 1.89
C PHE A 45 12.77 10.22 3.17
N SER A 46 13.17 9.69 4.30
CA SER A 46 12.98 10.35 5.60
C SER A 46 11.50 10.62 5.87
N LEU A 47 10.65 9.70 5.46
CA LEU A 47 9.23 9.82 5.72
C LEU A 47 8.89 9.21 7.06
N THR A 48 7.64 9.38 7.47
CA THR A 48 7.16 8.78 8.71
C THR A 48 6.02 7.85 8.39
N TYR A 49 5.79 6.92 9.29
CA TYR A 49 4.63 6.03 9.12
C TYR A 49 3.33 6.81 9.31
N THR A 50 3.37 7.89 10.09
CA THR A 50 2.21 8.76 10.21
C THR A 50 1.83 9.34 8.84
N TRP A 51 2.83 9.76 8.08
CA TRP A 51 2.59 10.27 6.73
C TRP A 51 1.94 9.18 5.87
N LEU A 52 2.47 7.96 5.93
CA LEU A 52 1.95 6.86 5.15
C LEU A 52 0.52 6.50 5.54
N ILE A 53 0.24 6.49 6.84
CA ILE A 53 -1.09 6.23 7.34
C ILE A 53 -2.06 7.27 6.80
N ARG A 54 -1.63 8.51 6.73
CA ARG A 54 -2.47 9.57 6.20
C ARG A 54 -2.76 9.36 4.72
N GLN A 55 -1.76 8.93 3.95
CA GLN A 55 -1.98 8.64 2.55
C GLN A 55 -2.97 7.50 2.36
N LEU A 56 -2.87 6.48 3.19
CA LEU A 56 -3.82 5.38 3.14
C LEU A 56 -5.22 5.84 3.48
N SER A 57 -5.33 6.70 4.47
CA SER A 57 -6.62 7.24 4.87
C SER A 57 -7.27 8.02 3.73
N ASP A 58 -6.46 8.76 2.98
CA ASP A 58 -6.96 9.49 1.83
C ASP A 58 -7.53 8.56 0.76
N GLU A 59 -7.06 7.32 0.73
CA GLU A 59 -7.60 6.33 -0.18
C GLU A 59 -8.71 5.51 0.44
N GLY A 60 -9.14 5.87 1.64
CA GLY A 60 -10.22 5.18 2.30
C GLY A 60 -9.81 3.97 3.10
N LEU A 61 -8.52 3.71 3.21
CA LEU A 61 -8.00 2.56 3.96
C LEU A 61 -7.50 3.06 5.31
N MET A 62 -8.38 3.02 6.29
CA MET A 62 -8.06 3.57 7.60
C MET A 62 -7.21 2.61 8.40
N THR A 63 -6.14 3.12 8.96
CA THR A 63 -5.29 2.31 9.82
C THR A 63 -4.65 3.24 10.83
N ASP A 64 -4.00 2.65 11.84
CA ASP A 64 -3.29 3.44 12.83
C ASP A 64 -1.88 2.89 13.01
N LYS A 65 -1.13 3.49 13.90
CA LYS A 65 0.26 3.13 14.08
C LYS A 65 0.43 1.71 14.59
N PHE A 66 -0.45 1.28 15.46
CA PHE A 66 -0.39 -0.09 15.96
C PHE A 66 -0.63 -1.09 14.86
N GLU A 67 -1.66 -0.83 14.07
CA GLU A 67 -2.01 -1.73 12.98
C GLU A 67 -0.91 -1.75 11.94
N MET A 68 -0.39 -0.60 11.58
CA MET A 68 0.68 -0.50 10.61
C MET A 68 1.92 -1.26 11.11
N SER A 69 2.29 -1.04 12.35
CA SER A 69 3.46 -1.68 12.92
C SER A 69 3.30 -3.20 12.98
N ALA A 70 2.14 -3.67 13.41
CA ALA A 70 1.88 -5.09 13.49
C ALA A 70 1.84 -5.73 12.11
N THR A 71 1.32 -5.00 11.13
CA THR A 71 1.27 -5.49 9.76
C THR A 71 2.67 -5.64 9.18
N LEU A 72 3.52 -4.64 9.40
CA LEU A 72 4.88 -4.68 8.90
C LEU A 72 5.70 -5.75 9.58
N ALA A 73 5.43 -6.00 10.85
CA ALA A 73 6.14 -7.02 11.60
C ALA A 73 5.65 -8.44 11.29
N GLY A 74 4.57 -8.56 10.54
CA GLY A 74 4.04 -9.88 10.22
C GLY A 74 3.17 -10.48 11.30
N VAL A 75 2.90 -9.72 12.36
CA VAL A 75 2.06 -10.19 13.45
C VAL A 75 0.59 -10.14 13.06
N ARG A 76 0.24 -9.14 12.27
CA ARG A 76 -1.13 -8.99 11.83
C ARG A 76 -1.22 -9.41 10.37
N THR A 77 -2.14 -10.32 10.09
CA THR A 77 -2.32 -10.82 8.74
C THR A 77 -3.80 -10.75 8.39
N GLY A 78 -4.12 -11.08 7.15
CA GLY A 78 -5.50 -11.07 6.69
C GLY A 78 -5.64 -10.17 5.48
N SER A 79 -6.86 -10.05 4.98
CA SER A 79 -7.11 -9.28 3.78
C SER A 79 -6.74 -7.82 3.94
N LYS A 80 -7.10 -7.24 5.08
CA LYS A 80 -6.80 -5.83 5.29
C LYS A 80 -5.29 -5.61 5.41
N ALA A 81 -4.61 -6.52 6.10
CA ALA A 81 -3.16 -6.40 6.24
C ALA A 81 -2.48 -6.48 4.90
N ASP A 82 -2.91 -7.41 4.05
CA ASP A 82 -2.34 -7.53 2.72
C ASP A 82 -2.60 -6.27 1.90
N GLU A 83 -3.77 -5.69 2.04
CA GLU A 83 -4.09 -4.48 1.31
C GLU A 83 -3.27 -3.30 1.82
N ILE A 84 -3.06 -3.21 3.12
CA ILE A 84 -2.20 -2.17 3.68
C ILE A 84 -0.80 -2.27 3.08
N LEU A 85 -0.27 -3.47 3.00
CA LEU A 85 1.07 -3.66 2.45
C LEU A 85 1.12 -3.27 0.98
N ARG A 86 0.17 -3.74 0.20
CA ARG A 86 0.18 -3.45 -1.23
C ARG A 86 0.02 -1.96 -1.50
N ARG A 87 -0.92 -1.33 -0.83
CA ARG A 87 -1.16 0.09 -1.07
C ARG A 87 -0.02 0.95 -0.57
N SER A 88 0.54 0.59 0.57
CA SER A 88 1.68 1.32 1.10
C SER A 88 2.85 1.30 0.13
N LEU A 89 3.14 0.11 -0.42
CA LEU A 89 4.23 0.01 -1.36
C LEU A 89 3.93 0.80 -2.63
N SER A 90 2.70 0.75 -3.10
CA SER A 90 2.30 1.48 -4.29
C SER A 90 2.46 2.99 -4.09
N ILE A 91 2.00 3.48 -2.95
CA ILE A 91 2.12 4.90 -2.61
C ILE A 91 3.59 5.32 -2.58
N LEU A 92 4.42 4.50 -1.96
CA LEU A 92 5.83 4.82 -1.85
C LEU A 92 6.55 4.77 -3.18
N LYS A 93 6.17 3.84 -4.04
CA LYS A 93 6.77 3.76 -5.36
C LYS A 93 6.36 4.94 -6.23
N GLU A 94 5.13 5.36 -6.12
CA GLU A 94 4.70 6.57 -6.82
C GLU A 94 5.44 7.79 -6.32
N TYR A 95 5.63 7.86 -5.02
CA TYR A 95 6.39 8.96 -4.43
C TYR A 95 7.82 8.94 -4.98
N GLN A 96 8.40 7.76 -5.04
CA GLN A 96 9.75 7.61 -5.56
C GLN A 96 9.85 8.08 -7.01
N GLU A 97 8.85 7.74 -7.81
CA GLU A 97 8.85 8.17 -9.21
C GLU A 97 8.79 9.67 -9.35
N ARG A 98 8.03 10.32 -8.47
CA ARG A 98 7.90 11.75 -8.54
C ARG A 98 9.13 12.47 -8.02
N MET A 99 9.75 11.91 -7.00
CA MET A 99 10.87 12.57 -6.35
C MET A 99 12.22 12.14 -6.87
N GLY A 100 12.25 11.08 -7.66
CA GLY A 100 13.51 10.54 -8.15
C GLY A 100 14.12 9.57 -7.15
N PRO A 101 15.37 9.18 -7.35
CA PRO A 101 16.00 8.21 -6.45
C PRO A 101 16.05 8.74 -5.04
N CYS A 102 15.94 7.84 -4.11
CA CYS A 102 16.05 8.22 -2.78
C CYS A 102 17.39 8.66 -2.46
N LYS A 103 17.78 9.54 -2.02
CA LYS A 103 18.87 9.99 -1.71
C LYS A 103 19.97 9.87 -2.36
N GLU A 104 20.58 10.60 -2.49
CA GLU A 104 21.59 10.51 -3.15
C GLU A 104 22.58 10.92 -2.46
N PRO A 105 23.39 10.52 -2.41
CA PRO A 105 24.53 10.82 -1.63
C PRO A 105 25.19 12.06 -2.02
#